data_40a6fe67b5c6ec5ba8fdd2ec023cf9bf
#
_entry.id   40a6fe67b5c6ec5ba8fdd2ec023cf9bf
#
_cell.length_a   1.000
_cell.length_b   1.000
_cell.length_c   1.000
_cell.angle_alpha   90.00
_cell.angle_beta   90.00
_cell.angle_gamma   90.00
#
_symmetry.space_group_name_H-M   'P 1'
#
loop_
_entity.id
_entity.type
_entity.pdbx_description
1 polymer ?
#
loop_
_entity_poly.entity_id
_entity_poly.type
_entity_poly.pdbx_seq_one_letter_code
_entity_poly.pdbx_strand_id
1 'polypeptide(L)'
;MNYTATQMAKKLDISRSYLYYLKDNAEAEIKVNECGRPLWTDSVYHQLKEYIKKNRVQNEVKTVELPYKTISINNRRYLGNKYKLLPFIKKVVQQECKGVNTVADIFAGTGAVASAFTDKKLITNDIMYSNYICHLAWFSSEKYSTEKVIDLIKNYNSMTVNEDNYMSEHFADTYFSLADCRKIGFIREDIEERYRKEEINQKERALLVTSLLYAMDRIANTCGHYDAYRQGTKFTKHLELSVPWPNENLNENNLCYNMDANKLVSDIEADLIYIDPPYNSRQYCDAYHLLDNVAKWDKPDVFGIAKKMD
;
A
#
# COMPACT_ATOMS: atom_id res chain seq x y z
N MET A 1 34.83 22.12 -9.91
CA MET A 1 34.46 21.37 -11.14
C MET A 1 32.96 21.31 -11.24
N ASN A 2 32.38 21.43 -12.45
CA ASN A 2 30.92 21.31 -12.63
C ASN A 2 30.59 19.94 -13.21
N TYR A 3 29.56 19.31 -12.68
CA TYR A 3 29.10 17.98 -13.09
C TYR A 3 27.74 18.08 -13.79
N THR A 4 27.47 17.15 -14.70
CA THR A 4 26.07 16.89 -15.12
C THR A 4 25.33 16.16 -14.00
N ALA A 5 23.99 16.20 -14.00
CA ALA A 5 23.19 15.46 -13.02
C ALA A 5 23.51 13.95 -13.02
N THR A 6 23.80 13.38 -14.20
CA THR A 6 24.18 11.97 -14.32
C THR A 6 25.54 11.67 -13.69
N GLN A 7 26.51 12.56 -13.88
CA GLN A 7 27.84 12.42 -13.28
C GLN A 7 27.79 12.59 -11.75
N MET A 8 26.99 13.55 -11.26
CA MET A 8 26.79 13.78 -9.82
C MET A 8 26.11 12.59 -9.16
N ALA A 9 25.04 12.07 -9.75
CA ALA A 9 24.33 10.91 -9.25
C ALA A 9 25.25 9.66 -9.18
N LYS A 10 26.04 9.42 -10.26
CA LYS A 10 27.03 8.33 -10.29
C LYS A 10 28.12 8.51 -9.22
N LYS A 11 28.60 9.74 -9.02
CA LYS A 11 29.66 10.06 -8.01
C LYS A 11 29.16 9.87 -6.58
N LEU A 12 27.86 10.11 -6.33
CA LEU A 12 27.19 9.91 -5.02
C LEU A 12 26.64 8.48 -4.83
N ASP A 13 26.74 7.62 -5.85
CA ASP A 13 26.16 6.26 -5.85
C ASP A 13 24.65 6.25 -5.55
N ILE A 14 23.91 7.11 -6.25
CA ILE A 14 22.45 7.25 -6.12
C ILE A 14 21.77 7.34 -7.49
N SER A 15 20.44 7.15 -7.50
CA SER A 15 19.67 7.38 -8.72
C SER A 15 19.54 8.87 -9.05
N ARG A 16 19.34 9.22 -10.33
CA ARG A 16 19.08 10.62 -10.73
C ARG A 16 17.80 11.16 -10.08
N SER A 17 16.79 10.34 -9.91
CA SER A 17 15.55 10.73 -9.23
C SER A 17 15.80 11.10 -7.79
N TYR A 18 16.64 10.33 -7.08
CA TYR A 18 17.02 10.62 -5.71
C TYR A 18 17.93 11.87 -5.61
N LEU A 19 18.78 12.12 -6.60
CA LEU A 19 19.57 13.35 -6.66
C LEU A 19 18.67 14.60 -6.75
N TYR A 20 17.61 14.56 -7.56
CA TYR A 20 16.65 15.67 -7.64
C TYR A 20 15.80 15.79 -6.38
N TYR A 21 15.45 14.68 -5.75
CA TYR A 21 14.82 14.70 -4.42
C TYR A 21 15.72 15.39 -3.38
N LEU A 22 17.03 15.08 -3.35
CA LEU A 22 17.98 15.70 -2.44
C LEU A 22 18.14 17.19 -2.71
N LYS A 23 18.08 17.63 -3.98
CA LYS A 23 18.09 19.05 -4.34
C LYS A 23 17.00 19.85 -3.62
N ASP A 24 15.81 19.26 -3.47
CA ASP A 24 14.66 19.95 -2.91
C ASP A 24 14.50 19.73 -1.39
N ASN A 25 15.22 18.75 -0.81
CA ASN A 25 15.04 18.32 0.58
C ASN A 25 16.32 18.33 1.43
N ALA A 26 17.50 18.42 0.83
CA ALA A 26 18.74 18.61 1.56
C ALA A 26 19.01 20.11 1.76
N GLU A 27 19.56 20.49 2.92
CA GLU A 27 19.99 21.86 3.21
C GLU A 27 21.25 22.24 2.40
N ALA A 28 21.28 21.94 1.11
CA ALA A 28 22.40 22.22 0.23
C ALA A 28 22.13 23.47 -0.63
N GLU A 29 23.04 24.42 -0.62
CA GLU A 29 22.94 25.60 -1.47
C GLU A 29 23.24 25.26 -2.93
N ILE A 30 22.21 24.92 -3.70
CA ILE A 30 22.33 24.58 -5.10
C ILE A 30 21.93 25.78 -5.96
N LYS A 31 22.92 26.48 -6.51
CA LYS A 31 22.69 27.56 -7.46
C LYS A 31 22.17 27.02 -8.78
N VAL A 32 21.42 27.84 -9.49
CA VAL A 32 20.95 27.56 -10.85
C VAL A 32 21.68 28.43 -11.87
N ASN A 33 21.84 27.94 -13.10
CA ASN A 33 22.37 28.74 -14.21
C ASN A 33 21.25 29.64 -14.80
N GLU A 34 21.61 30.46 -15.80
CA GLU A 34 20.68 31.37 -16.50
C GLU A 34 19.44 30.70 -17.08
N CYS A 35 19.51 29.39 -17.34
CA CYS A 35 18.39 28.57 -17.83
C CYS A 35 17.60 27.87 -16.70
N GLY A 36 17.80 28.22 -15.42
CA GLY A 36 17.13 27.62 -14.26
C GLY A 36 17.56 26.18 -13.94
N ARG A 37 18.66 25.67 -14.54
CA ARG A 37 19.17 24.32 -14.28
C ARG A 37 20.13 24.29 -13.10
N PRO A 38 20.04 23.28 -12.20
CA PRO A 38 20.95 23.16 -11.06
C PRO A 38 22.40 23.05 -11.46
N LEU A 39 23.28 23.75 -10.76
CA LEU A 39 24.73 23.67 -10.92
C LEU A 39 25.28 22.65 -9.90
N TRP A 40 25.70 21.50 -10.40
CA TRP A 40 26.27 20.42 -9.60
C TRP A 40 27.78 20.62 -9.47
N THR A 41 28.21 21.24 -8.37
CA THR A 41 29.63 21.58 -8.10
C THR A 41 30.24 20.60 -7.10
N ASP A 42 31.59 20.67 -6.92
CA ASP A 42 32.27 19.92 -5.86
C ASP A 42 31.75 20.31 -4.45
N SER A 43 31.43 21.58 -4.22
CA SER A 43 30.81 22.02 -2.97
C SER A 43 29.49 21.32 -2.71
N VAL A 44 28.58 21.28 -3.72
CA VAL A 44 27.30 20.59 -3.64
C VAL A 44 27.51 19.09 -3.42
N TYR A 45 28.51 18.48 -4.09
CA TYR A 45 28.84 17.07 -3.86
C TYR A 45 29.17 16.79 -2.38
N HIS A 46 29.99 17.59 -1.75
CA HIS A 46 30.37 17.38 -0.35
C HIS A 46 29.18 17.59 0.59
N GLN A 47 28.35 18.62 0.36
CA GLN A 47 27.16 18.88 1.16
C GLN A 47 26.15 17.71 1.05
N LEU A 48 25.87 17.25 -0.16
CA LEU A 48 24.97 16.10 -0.37
C LEU A 48 25.54 14.80 0.18
N LYS A 49 26.85 14.58 0.07
CA LYS A 49 27.51 13.40 0.63
C LYS A 49 27.41 13.37 2.16
N GLU A 50 27.63 14.49 2.83
CA GLU A 50 27.48 14.61 4.29
C GLU A 50 26.01 14.45 4.71
N TYR A 51 25.07 15.04 3.97
CA TYR A 51 23.65 14.86 4.21
C TYR A 51 23.23 13.39 4.07
N ILE A 52 23.67 12.71 3.01
CA ILE A 52 23.40 11.28 2.79
C ILE A 52 24.02 10.45 3.93
N LYS A 53 25.27 10.75 4.32
CA LYS A 53 25.95 10.07 5.41
C LYS A 53 25.22 10.27 6.74
N LYS A 54 24.84 11.51 7.08
CA LYS A 54 24.10 11.84 8.29
C LYS A 54 22.74 11.13 8.34
N ASN A 55 22.03 11.10 7.22
CA ASN A 55 20.74 10.42 7.13
C ASN A 55 20.87 8.89 7.00
N ARG A 56 21.97 8.36 6.42
CA ARG A 56 22.29 6.92 6.51
C ARG A 56 22.60 6.54 7.95
N VAL A 57 23.37 7.32 8.69
CA VAL A 57 23.65 7.06 10.10
C VAL A 57 22.40 7.18 10.98
N GLN A 58 21.46 8.08 10.66
CA GLN A 58 20.16 8.12 11.33
C GLN A 58 19.24 6.95 10.91
N ASN A 59 19.40 6.41 9.69
CA ASN A 59 18.72 5.20 9.22
C ASN A 59 19.50 3.91 9.56
N GLU A 60 20.79 3.99 9.89
CA GLU A 60 21.61 2.89 10.44
C GLU A 60 21.41 2.68 11.94
N VAL A 61 20.55 3.50 12.59
CA VAL A 61 19.98 3.13 13.88
C VAL A 61 19.09 1.91 13.65
N LYS A 62 19.76 0.74 13.65
CA LYS A 62 19.17 -0.59 13.66
C LYS A 62 18.20 -0.88 12.52
N THR A 63 18.67 -1.16 11.31
CA THR A 63 18.13 -2.31 10.60
C THR A 63 18.54 -3.56 11.41
N VAL A 64 17.83 -3.82 12.49
CA VAL A 64 17.64 -5.20 12.94
C VAL A 64 17.03 -5.85 11.71
N GLU A 65 17.76 -6.74 11.03
CA GLU A 65 17.18 -7.61 10.01
C GLU A 65 16.06 -8.35 10.74
N LEU A 66 14.84 -7.87 10.55
CA LEU A 66 13.68 -8.54 11.11
C LEU A 66 13.66 -9.94 10.49
N PRO A 67 13.50 -11.01 11.28
CA PRO A 67 13.53 -12.39 10.78
C PRO A 67 12.33 -12.70 9.87
N TYR A 68 11.68 -11.67 9.35
CA TYR A 68 10.51 -11.71 8.46
C TYR A 68 10.46 -10.49 7.54
N LYS A 69 9.91 -10.69 6.35
CA LYS A 69 9.69 -9.60 5.38
C LYS A 69 8.54 -8.72 5.83
N THR A 70 8.71 -7.40 5.72
CA THR A 70 7.65 -6.43 5.98
C THR A 70 7.13 -5.81 4.69
N ILE A 71 5.90 -5.31 4.74
CA ILE A 71 5.29 -4.49 3.69
C ILE A 71 4.78 -3.17 4.27
N SER A 72 4.80 -2.15 3.43
CA SER A 72 4.21 -0.85 3.69
C SER A 72 3.01 -0.61 2.78
N ILE A 73 2.22 0.40 3.09
CA ILE A 73 1.04 0.81 2.30
C ILE A 73 1.36 1.02 0.81
N ASN A 74 2.57 1.42 0.47
CA ASN A 74 2.99 1.75 -0.89
C ASN A 74 3.40 0.52 -1.74
N ASN A 75 3.39 -0.68 -1.17
CA ASN A 75 3.78 -1.90 -1.87
C ASN A 75 2.67 -2.49 -2.77
N ARG A 76 1.49 -1.89 -2.80
CA ARG A 76 0.36 -2.34 -3.63
C ARG A 76 0.33 -1.63 -4.98
N ARG A 77 0.11 -2.38 -6.07
CA ARG A 77 -0.16 -1.85 -7.40
C ARG A 77 -1.63 -1.48 -7.49
N TYR A 78 -1.92 -0.23 -7.85
CA TYR A 78 -3.31 0.23 -7.97
C TYR A 78 -3.41 1.34 -9.01
N LEU A 79 -4.47 1.29 -9.82
CA LEU A 79 -4.75 2.33 -10.82
C LEU A 79 -5.00 3.67 -10.12
N GLY A 80 -4.39 4.72 -10.62
CA GLY A 80 -4.54 6.06 -10.03
C GLY A 80 -3.80 6.30 -8.71
N ASN A 81 -2.90 5.39 -8.25
CA ASN A 81 -2.15 5.58 -7.02
C ASN A 81 -1.37 6.91 -7.02
N LYS A 82 -1.59 7.74 -6.00
CA LYS A 82 -1.04 9.09 -5.87
C LYS A 82 0.33 9.16 -5.19
N TYR A 83 0.98 8.03 -4.91
CA TYR A 83 2.25 7.99 -4.18
C TYR A 83 3.30 8.97 -4.73
N LYS A 84 3.44 9.04 -6.06
CA LYS A 84 4.39 9.95 -6.72
C LYS A 84 4.02 11.43 -6.58
N LEU A 85 2.76 11.74 -6.28
CA LEU A 85 2.25 13.09 -6.12
C LEU A 85 2.25 13.56 -4.66
N LEU A 86 2.54 12.69 -3.69
CA LEU A 86 2.50 13.05 -2.27
C LEU A 86 3.35 14.27 -1.91
N PRO A 87 4.59 14.45 -2.42
CA PRO A 87 5.37 15.66 -2.13
C PRO A 87 4.66 16.93 -2.59
N PHE A 88 4.03 16.90 -3.77
CA PHE A 88 3.25 18.02 -4.29
C PHE A 88 2.01 18.28 -3.44
N ILE A 89 1.22 17.25 -3.13
CA ILE A 89 0.00 17.36 -2.32
C ILE A 89 0.34 17.94 -0.93
N LYS A 90 1.36 17.41 -0.26
CA LYS A 90 1.82 17.92 1.04
C LYS A 90 2.22 19.40 0.97
N LYS A 91 2.96 19.79 -0.07
CA LYS A 91 3.37 21.17 -0.27
C LYS A 91 2.18 22.10 -0.43
N VAL A 92 1.19 21.72 -1.25
CA VAL A 92 -0.05 22.51 -1.44
C VAL A 92 -0.79 22.66 -0.12
N VAL A 93 -1.01 21.57 0.61
CA VAL A 93 -1.69 21.63 1.91
C VAL A 93 -0.95 22.51 2.90
N GLN A 94 0.37 22.44 2.98
CA GLN A 94 1.18 23.26 3.87
C GLN A 94 1.11 24.77 3.53
N GLN A 95 1.00 25.11 2.24
CA GLN A 95 0.98 26.49 1.77
C GLN A 95 -0.39 27.12 1.87
N GLU A 96 -1.44 26.37 1.50
CA GLU A 96 -2.79 26.91 1.30
C GLU A 96 -3.74 26.62 2.48
N CYS A 97 -3.47 25.58 3.29
CA CYS A 97 -4.35 25.15 4.37
C CYS A 97 -3.67 25.33 5.74
N LYS A 98 -4.19 26.24 6.56
CA LYS A 98 -3.69 26.49 7.92
C LYS A 98 -4.57 25.82 8.97
N GLY A 99 -3.94 25.34 10.05
CA GLY A 99 -4.68 24.81 11.20
C GLY A 99 -5.36 23.45 10.96
N VAL A 100 -4.92 22.68 9.96
CA VAL A 100 -5.48 21.36 9.66
C VAL A 100 -5.11 20.37 10.75
N ASN A 101 -6.11 19.82 11.43
CA ASN A 101 -5.98 18.77 12.44
C ASN A 101 -6.68 17.48 12.01
N THR A 102 -7.70 17.58 11.15
CA THR A 102 -8.46 16.44 10.62
C THR A 102 -8.42 16.44 9.10
N VAL A 103 -8.02 15.32 8.53
CA VAL A 103 -7.95 15.09 7.08
C VAL A 103 -8.88 13.95 6.70
N ALA A 104 -9.83 14.22 5.80
CA ALA A 104 -10.72 13.21 5.21
C ALA A 104 -10.29 12.90 3.77
N ASP A 105 -9.98 11.64 3.49
CA ASP A 105 -9.72 11.10 2.15
C ASP A 105 -10.91 10.20 1.79
N ILE A 106 -11.88 10.76 1.05
CA ILE A 106 -13.19 10.12 0.82
C ILE A 106 -13.23 9.19 -0.39
N PHE A 107 -12.16 9.18 -1.23
CA PHE A 107 -11.90 8.24 -2.31
C PHE A 107 -10.50 7.64 -2.16
N ALA A 108 -10.20 7.12 -0.98
CA ALA A 108 -8.84 6.88 -0.52
C ALA A 108 -8.07 5.79 -1.31
N GLY A 109 -8.75 4.89 -2.03
CA GLY A 109 -8.09 3.84 -2.80
C GLY A 109 -7.16 3.02 -1.93
N THR A 110 -5.85 3.04 -2.23
CA THR A 110 -4.86 2.36 -1.39
C THR A 110 -4.57 3.06 -0.06
N GLY A 111 -5.10 4.28 0.18
CA GLY A 111 -4.79 5.10 1.35
C GLY A 111 -3.49 5.91 1.22
N ALA A 112 -2.93 6.00 0.01
CA ALA A 112 -1.64 6.67 -0.20
C ALA A 112 -1.66 8.13 0.28
N VAL A 113 -2.72 8.90 -0.02
CA VAL A 113 -2.82 10.31 0.41
C VAL A 113 -2.99 10.40 1.92
N ALA A 114 -3.90 9.62 2.52
CA ALA A 114 -4.06 9.57 3.96
C ALA A 114 -2.74 9.24 4.69
N SER A 115 -1.90 8.34 4.13
CA SER A 115 -0.60 7.99 4.71
C SER A 115 0.39 9.16 4.81
N ALA A 116 0.16 10.22 4.07
CA ALA A 116 1.00 11.43 4.10
C ALA A 116 0.66 12.36 5.27
N PHE A 117 -0.44 12.11 6.00
CA PHE A 117 -0.99 12.94 7.08
C PHE A 117 -1.24 12.16 8.38
N THR A 118 -0.42 11.13 8.66
CA THR A 118 -0.58 10.28 9.85
C THR A 118 -0.35 11.01 11.18
N ASP A 119 0.18 12.23 11.13
CA ASP A 119 0.28 13.15 12.26
C ASP A 119 -1.03 13.86 12.60
N LYS A 120 -2.09 13.64 11.81
CA LYS A 120 -3.43 14.22 11.95
C LYS A 120 -4.45 13.14 12.31
N LYS A 121 -5.66 13.58 12.69
CA LYS A 121 -6.82 12.69 12.70
C LYS A 121 -7.19 12.36 11.25
N LEU A 122 -7.31 11.08 10.93
CA LEU A 122 -7.65 10.61 9.60
C LEU A 122 -9.09 10.10 9.53
N ILE A 123 -9.78 10.48 8.46
CA ILE A 123 -11.03 9.86 8.04
C ILE A 123 -10.77 9.30 6.64
N THR A 124 -10.81 7.99 6.49
CA THR A 124 -10.63 7.35 5.18
C THR A 124 -11.89 6.64 4.75
N ASN A 125 -12.21 6.71 3.47
CA ASN A 125 -13.35 6.00 2.89
C ASN A 125 -13.01 5.41 1.53
N ASP A 126 -13.53 4.24 1.25
CA ASP A 126 -13.57 3.68 -0.10
C ASP A 126 -14.78 2.75 -0.23
N ILE A 127 -15.40 2.73 -1.41
CA ILE A 127 -16.53 1.85 -1.70
C ILE A 127 -16.08 0.38 -1.82
N MET A 128 -14.82 0.13 -2.22
CA MET A 128 -14.25 -1.20 -2.32
C MET A 128 -13.88 -1.75 -0.94
N TYR A 129 -14.46 -2.89 -0.57
CA TYR A 129 -14.18 -3.50 0.72
C TYR A 129 -12.71 -3.92 0.87
N SER A 130 -12.06 -4.32 -0.22
CA SER A 130 -10.63 -4.64 -0.24
C SER A 130 -9.72 -3.44 0.10
N ASN A 131 -10.14 -2.21 -0.21
CA ASN A 131 -9.47 -1.00 0.21
C ASN A 131 -9.78 -0.68 1.68
N TYR A 132 -11.04 -0.76 2.06
CA TYR A 132 -11.49 -0.53 3.44
C TYR A 132 -10.77 -1.42 4.45
N ILE A 133 -10.67 -2.74 4.18
CA ILE A 133 -9.94 -3.65 5.09
C ILE A 133 -8.45 -3.28 5.20
N CYS A 134 -7.84 -2.81 4.10
CA CYS A 134 -6.49 -2.28 4.14
C CYS A 134 -6.40 -0.97 4.93
N HIS A 135 -7.41 -0.09 4.87
CA HIS A 135 -7.42 1.13 5.70
C HIS A 135 -7.50 0.79 7.19
N LEU A 136 -8.30 -0.20 7.57
CA LEU A 136 -8.30 -0.71 8.96
C LEU A 136 -6.91 -1.21 9.37
N ALA A 137 -6.21 -1.92 8.47
CA ALA A 137 -4.85 -2.38 8.74
C ALA A 137 -3.85 -1.23 8.91
N TRP A 138 -3.93 -0.18 8.11
CA TRP A 138 -2.96 0.91 8.10
C TRP A 138 -3.29 2.04 9.08
N PHE A 139 -4.57 2.34 9.34
CA PHE A 139 -4.98 3.56 10.02
C PHE A 139 -5.81 3.36 11.29
N SER A 140 -6.40 2.18 11.52
CA SER A 140 -7.09 1.91 12.79
C SER A 140 -6.11 1.99 13.96
N SER A 141 -6.52 2.62 15.02
CA SER A 141 -5.78 2.74 16.29
C SER A 141 -6.05 1.58 17.27
N GLU A 142 -6.89 0.62 16.87
CA GLU A 142 -7.17 -0.56 17.70
C GLU A 142 -5.88 -1.30 18.04
N LYS A 143 -5.70 -1.65 19.31
CA LYS A 143 -4.54 -2.40 19.78
C LYS A 143 -4.54 -3.82 19.24
N TYR A 144 -3.38 -4.34 18.90
CA TYR A 144 -3.20 -5.70 18.37
C TYR A 144 -1.90 -6.32 18.88
N SER A 145 -1.81 -7.64 18.81
CA SER A 145 -0.56 -8.35 19.10
C SER A 145 0.28 -8.53 17.84
N THR A 146 1.38 -7.79 17.77
CA THR A 146 2.35 -7.91 16.66
C THR A 146 2.91 -9.33 16.57
N GLU A 147 3.24 -9.95 17.71
CA GLU A 147 3.77 -11.33 17.77
C GLU A 147 2.78 -12.33 17.17
N LYS A 148 1.49 -12.24 17.58
CA LYS A 148 0.44 -13.11 17.06
C LYS A 148 0.32 -13.02 15.52
N VAL A 149 0.33 -11.80 14.98
CA VAL A 149 0.25 -11.58 13.52
C VAL A 149 1.48 -12.17 12.83
N ILE A 150 2.68 -11.97 13.38
CA ILE A 150 3.93 -12.52 12.85
C ILE A 150 3.89 -14.06 12.85
N ASP A 151 3.48 -14.67 13.94
CA ASP A 151 3.46 -16.12 14.09
C ASP A 151 2.42 -16.77 13.16
N LEU A 152 1.24 -16.16 13.02
CA LEU A 152 0.25 -16.61 12.03
C LEU A 152 0.80 -16.53 10.60
N ILE A 153 1.45 -15.41 10.23
CA ILE A 153 2.06 -15.26 8.90
C ILE A 153 3.17 -16.30 8.66
N LYS A 154 4.03 -16.55 9.65
CA LYS A 154 5.06 -17.62 9.55
C LYS A 154 4.42 -18.99 9.33
N ASN A 155 3.38 -19.31 10.10
CA ASN A 155 2.66 -20.57 9.98
C ASN A 155 2.03 -20.70 8.59
N TYR A 156 1.34 -19.67 8.08
CA TYR A 156 0.80 -19.67 6.73
C TYR A 156 1.87 -19.84 5.67
N ASN A 157 3.03 -19.22 5.82
CA ASN A 157 4.12 -19.35 4.85
C ASN A 157 4.70 -20.77 4.81
N SER A 158 4.79 -21.46 5.95
CA SER A 158 5.38 -22.79 6.06
C SER A 158 4.47 -23.93 5.61
N MET A 159 3.15 -23.71 5.54
CA MET A 159 2.19 -24.76 5.24
C MET A 159 2.06 -25.09 3.75
N THR A 160 1.76 -26.35 3.48
CA THR A 160 1.31 -26.85 2.18
C THR A 160 -0.16 -27.26 2.31
N VAL A 161 -0.99 -26.82 1.38
CA VAL A 161 -2.43 -27.12 1.36
C VAL A 161 -2.74 -27.96 0.11
N ASN A 162 -3.28 -29.16 0.32
CA ASN A 162 -3.61 -30.09 -0.76
C ASN A 162 -5.11 -30.19 -1.05
N GLU A 163 -5.93 -29.74 -0.12
CA GLU A 163 -7.39 -29.82 -0.22
C GLU A 163 -7.93 -28.70 -1.10
N ASP A 164 -8.89 -29.05 -1.95
CA ASP A 164 -9.59 -28.09 -2.79
C ASP A 164 -10.54 -27.23 -1.97
N ASN A 165 -10.74 -26.01 -2.43
CA ASN A 165 -11.59 -25.02 -1.80
C ASN A 165 -12.09 -24.01 -2.83
N TYR A 166 -12.92 -23.05 -2.40
CA TYR A 166 -13.50 -22.04 -3.26
C TYR A 166 -12.50 -21.39 -4.22
N MET A 167 -11.29 -21.05 -3.76
CA MET A 167 -10.28 -20.41 -4.62
C MET A 167 -9.74 -21.39 -5.67
N SER A 168 -9.47 -22.64 -5.32
CA SER A 168 -8.95 -23.62 -6.26
C SER A 168 -10.00 -24.06 -7.28
N GLU A 169 -11.27 -24.12 -6.90
CA GLU A 169 -12.37 -24.49 -7.79
C GLU A 169 -12.67 -23.43 -8.85
N HIS A 170 -12.53 -22.15 -8.49
CA HIS A 170 -12.94 -21.04 -9.37
C HIS A 170 -11.78 -20.33 -10.08
N PHE A 171 -10.58 -20.23 -9.48
CA PHE A 171 -9.50 -19.35 -9.95
C PHE A 171 -8.18 -20.07 -10.27
N ALA A 172 -8.11 -21.41 -10.10
CA ALA A 172 -6.91 -22.15 -10.43
C ALA A 172 -6.56 -22.04 -11.93
N ASP A 173 -5.26 -21.97 -12.20
CA ASP A 173 -4.67 -21.90 -13.54
C ASP A 173 -5.14 -20.72 -14.40
N THR A 174 -5.74 -19.72 -13.74
CA THR A 174 -6.12 -18.44 -14.34
C THR A 174 -5.24 -17.32 -13.80
N TYR A 175 -5.58 -16.79 -12.63
CA TYR A 175 -4.82 -15.74 -11.94
C TYR A 175 -3.68 -16.28 -11.10
N PHE A 176 -3.80 -17.50 -10.59
CA PHE A 176 -2.86 -18.16 -9.70
C PHE A 176 -2.71 -19.65 -10.06
N SER A 177 -1.62 -20.27 -9.63
CA SER A 177 -1.46 -21.72 -9.70
C SER A 177 -2.49 -22.43 -8.80
N LEU A 178 -2.79 -23.70 -9.09
CA LEU A 178 -3.66 -24.51 -8.24
C LEU A 178 -3.17 -24.55 -6.78
N ALA A 179 -1.87 -24.73 -6.57
CA ALA A 179 -1.29 -24.78 -5.23
C ALA A 179 -1.45 -23.43 -4.48
N ASP A 180 -1.24 -22.29 -5.17
CA ASP A 180 -1.42 -20.98 -4.57
C ASP A 180 -2.91 -20.70 -4.29
N CYS A 181 -3.83 -21.12 -5.16
CA CYS A 181 -5.27 -21.01 -4.92
C CYS A 181 -5.71 -21.79 -3.67
N ARG A 182 -5.28 -23.05 -3.53
CA ARG A 182 -5.56 -23.85 -2.33
C ARG A 182 -5.06 -23.14 -1.06
N LYS A 183 -3.85 -22.58 -1.11
CA LYS A 183 -3.27 -21.85 0.01
C LYS A 183 -4.00 -20.55 0.31
N ILE A 184 -4.38 -19.77 -0.70
CA ILE A 184 -5.16 -18.52 -0.54
C ILE A 184 -6.50 -18.81 0.14
N GLY A 185 -7.24 -19.82 -0.37
CA GLY A 185 -8.54 -20.17 0.18
C GLY A 185 -8.47 -20.66 1.62
N PHE A 186 -7.50 -21.54 1.93
CA PHE A 186 -7.28 -22.00 3.29
C PHE A 186 -6.96 -20.85 4.26
N ILE A 187 -5.98 -20.00 3.91
CA ILE A 187 -5.59 -18.86 4.75
C ILE A 187 -6.78 -17.93 5.00
N ARG A 188 -7.57 -17.66 3.96
CA ARG A 188 -8.70 -16.75 4.10
C ARG A 188 -9.79 -17.31 4.99
N GLU A 189 -10.05 -18.61 4.89
CA GLU A 189 -11.01 -19.31 5.76
C GLU A 189 -10.55 -19.32 7.22
N ASP A 190 -9.29 -19.68 7.46
CA ASP A 190 -8.70 -19.71 8.81
C ASP A 190 -8.74 -18.34 9.49
N ILE A 191 -8.42 -17.26 8.74
CA ILE A 191 -8.54 -15.88 9.27
C ILE A 191 -9.97 -15.59 9.70
N GLU A 192 -10.97 -15.97 8.89
CA GLU A 192 -12.37 -15.69 9.20
C GLU A 192 -12.88 -16.53 10.36
N GLU A 193 -12.46 -17.79 10.45
CA GLU A 193 -12.80 -18.68 11.56
C GLU A 193 -12.22 -18.17 12.88
N ARG A 194 -10.94 -17.75 12.88
CA ARG A 194 -10.30 -17.14 14.06
C ARG A 194 -10.99 -15.86 14.52
N TYR A 195 -11.39 -15.03 13.56
CA TYR A 195 -12.12 -13.80 13.86
C TYR A 195 -13.50 -14.12 14.50
N ARG A 196 -14.25 -15.09 13.93
CA ARG A 196 -15.52 -15.53 14.51
C ARG A 196 -15.39 -16.15 15.90
N LYS A 197 -14.25 -16.79 16.19
CA LYS A 197 -13.92 -17.37 17.52
C LYS A 197 -13.30 -16.34 18.48
N GLU A 198 -13.19 -15.09 18.07
CA GLU A 198 -12.53 -14.02 18.86
C GLU A 198 -11.06 -14.31 19.23
N GLU A 199 -10.40 -15.21 18.50
CA GLU A 199 -8.97 -15.49 18.65
C GLU A 199 -8.11 -14.34 18.13
N ILE A 200 -8.64 -13.59 17.17
CA ILE A 200 -8.06 -12.36 16.60
C ILE A 200 -9.10 -11.25 16.59
N ASN A 201 -8.65 -10.01 16.82
CA ASN A 201 -9.52 -8.85 16.76
C ASN A 201 -9.62 -8.28 15.33
N GLN A 202 -10.40 -7.19 15.16
CA GLN A 202 -10.63 -6.58 13.84
C GLN A 202 -9.33 -6.07 13.20
N LYS A 203 -8.43 -5.48 13.98
CA LYS A 203 -7.14 -4.98 13.50
C LYS A 203 -6.22 -6.13 13.06
N GLU A 204 -6.14 -7.21 13.82
CA GLU A 204 -5.37 -8.41 13.49
C GLU A 204 -5.91 -9.08 12.22
N ARG A 205 -7.26 -9.22 12.11
CA ARG A 205 -7.92 -9.67 10.88
C ARG A 205 -7.55 -8.78 9.69
N ALA A 206 -7.63 -7.48 9.84
CA ALA A 206 -7.31 -6.54 8.77
C ALA A 206 -5.84 -6.63 8.33
N LEU A 207 -4.90 -6.77 9.25
CA LEU A 207 -3.47 -6.96 8.97
C LEU A 207 -3.22 -8.25 8.20
N LEU A 208 -3.82 -9.37 8.62
CA LEU A 208 -3.67 -10.67 7.97
C LEU A 208 -4.27 -10.68 6.56
N VAL A 209 -5.50 -10.15 6.38
CA VAL A 209 -6.13 -10.02 5.06
C VAL A 209 -5.31 -9.09 4.17
N THR A 210 -4.83 -7.96 4.67
CA THR A 210 -3.96 -7.05 3.92
C THR A 210 -2.68 -7.75 3.46
N SER A 211 -2.03 -8.51 4.33
CA SER A 211 -0.87 -9.33 3.98
C SER A 211 -1.16 -10.27 2.82
N LEU A 212 -2.31 -10.97 2.87
CA LEU A 212 -2.75 -11.88 1.82
C LEU A 212 -3.00 -11.15 0.50
N LEU A 213 -3.77 -10.06 0.50
CA LEU A 213 -4.07 -9.28 -0.70
C LEU A 213 -2.81 -8.76 -1.39
N TYR A 214 -1.82 -8.27 -0.62
CA TYR A 214 -0.54 -7.81 -1.16
C TYR A 214 0.32 -8.96 -1.71
N ALA A 215 0.26 -10.13 -1.08
CA ALA A 215 0.93 -11.33 -1.57
C ALA A 215 0.31 -11.80 -2.90
N MET A 216 -1.03 -11.80 -3.00
CA MET A 216 -1.75 -12.11 -4.23
C MET A 216 -1.36 -11.16 -5.37
N ASP A 217 -1.35 -9.84 -5.14
CA ASP A 217 -0.95 -8.85 -6.15
C ASP A 217 0.46 -9.08 -6.71
N ARG A 218 1.39 -9.60 -5.89
CA ARG A 218 2.77 -9.89 -6.33
C ARG A 218 2.89 -11.08 -7.27
N ILE A 219 2.02 -12.08 -7.12
CA ILE A 219 2.08 -13.33 -7.87
C ILE A 219 1.04 -13.43 -8.98
N ALA A 220 0.04 -12.54 -8.96
CA ALA A 220 -1.08 -12.59 -9.89
C ALA A 220 -0.64 -12.53 -11.35
N ASN A 221 -1.15 -13.45 -12.15
CA ASN A 221 -0.94 -13.53 -13.59
C ASN A 221 -1.79 -12.49 -14.33
N THR A 222 -1.53 -11.21 -14.08
CA THR A 222 -2.29 -10.09 -14.63
C THR A 222 -1.37 -9.02 -15.21
N CYS A 223 -1.98 -8.03 -15.89
CA CYS A 223 -1.30 -6.80 -16.34
C CYS A 223 -1.43 -5.63 -15.35
N GLY A 224 -1.73 -5.92 -14.07
CA GLY A 224 -1.88 -4.92 -13.00
C GLY A 224 -3.33 -4.66 -12.57
N HIS A 225 -4.29 -5.38 -13.14
CA HIS A 225 -5.71 -5.41 -12.77
C HIS A 225 -6.31 -6.77 -13.13
N TYR A 226 -7.44 -7.14 -12.55
CA TYR A 226 -8.06 -8.46 -12.67
C TYR A 226 -9.15 -8.56 -13.74
N ASP A 227 -9.23 -7.62 -14.69
CA ASP A 227 -10.17 -7.72 -15.84
C ASP A 227 -9.81 -8.85 -16.79
N ALA A 228 -8.54 -9.28 -16.81
CA ALA A 228 -8.07 -10.38 -17.62
C ALA A 228 -6.79 -10.99 -17.05
N TYR A 229 -6.56 -12.26 -17.33
CA TYR A 229 -5.31 -12.95 -17.07
C TYR A 229 -4.59 -13.33 -18.37
N ARG A 230 -3.28 -13.58 -18.30
CA ARG A 230 -2.49 -13.97 -19.46
C ARG A 230 -2.60 -15.47 -19.68
N GLN A 231 -3.09 -15.88 -20.86
CA GLN A 231 -3.17 -17.30 -21.22
C GLN A 231 -1.78 -17.88 -21.51
N GLY A 232 -1.60 -19.17 -21.16
CA GLY A 232 -0.35 -19.91 -21.44
C GLY A 232 0.87 -19.45 -20.65
N THR A 233 0.71 -18.61 -19.64
CA THR A 233 1.81 -18.14 -18.79
C THR A 233 2.13 -19.18 -17.71
N LYS A 234 3.42 -19.48 -17.53
CA LYS A 234 3.87 -20.33 -16.40
C LYS A 234 3.89 -19.53 -15.10
N PHE A 235 3.35 -20.10 -14.04
CA PHE A 235 3.44 -19.55 -12.69
C PHE A 235 4.84 -19.79 -12.12
N THR A 236 5.64 -18.74 -11.99
CA THR A 236 7.02 -18.80 -11.50
C THR A 236 7.20 -18.22 -10.10
N LYS A 237 6.17 -17.59 -9.57
CA LYS A 237 6.14 -16.99 -8.24
C LYS A 237 5.12 -17.72 -7.39
N HIS A 238 5.44 -17.91 -6.13
CA HIS A 238 4.55 -18.55 -5.16
C HIS A 238 4.10 -17.57 -4.09
N LEU A 239 2.95 -17.89 -3.46
CA LEU A 239 2.36 -17.09 -2.39
C LEU A 239 3.27 -17.08 -1.16
N GLU A 240 3.75 -15.91 -0.81
CA GLU A 240 4.52 -15.66 0.41
C GLU A 240 3.98 -14.39 1.07
N LEU A 241 3.40 -14.52 2.26
CA LEU A 241 2.89 -13.42 3.05
C LEU A 241 4.05 -12.63 3.66
N SER A 242 3.85 -11.32 3.83
CA SER A 242 4.79 -10.43 4.51
C SER A 242 4.04 -9.64 5.57
N VAL A 243 4.72 -9.28 6.65
CA VAL A 243 4.10 -8.60 7.80
C VAL A 243 3.78 -7.15 7.44
N PRO A 244 2.51 -6.71 7.49
CA PRO A 244 2.19 -5.29 7.38
C PRO A 244 2.73 -4.55 8.61
N TRP A 245 3.40 -3.41 8.37
CA TRP A 245 3.99 -2.60 9.43
C TRP A 245 3.35 -1.21 9.45
N PRO A 246 2.20 -1.03 10.13
CA PRO A 246 1.55 0.28 10.24
C PRO A 246 2.36 1.24 11.11
N ASN A 247 2.05 2.53 11.02
CA ASN A 247 2.61 3.54 11.90
C ASN A 247 2.16 3.27 13.35
N GLU A 248 3.09 3.32 14.30
CA GLU A 248 2.81 3.10 15.72
C GLU A 248 2.10 4.30 16.38
N ASN A 249 2.31 5.51 15.84
CA ASN A 249 1.78 6.77 16.39
C ASN A 249 0.52 7.23 15.64
N LEU A 250 -0.49 6.37 15.55
CA LEU A 250 -1.77 6.72 14.94
C LEU A 250 -2.65 7.50 15.91
N ASN A 251 -3.43 8.46 15.38
CA ASN A 251 -4.43 9.16 16.16
C ASN A 251 -5.54 8.21 16.61
N GLU A 252 -5.87 8.22 17.90
CA GLU A 252 -6.90 7.33 18.48
C GLU A 252 -8.30 7.53 17.88
N ASN A 253 -8.55 8.71 17.33
CA ASN A 253 -9.83 9.08 16.71
C ASN A 253 -9.87 8.88 15.19
N ASN A 254 -8.92 8.13 14.61
CA ASN A 254 -8.98 7.77 13.21
C ASN A 254 -10.22 6.93 12.90
N LEU A 255 -10.85 7.21 11.77
CA LEU A 255 -12.07 6.54 11.31
C LEU A 255 -11.85 5.99 9.89
N CYS A 256 -12.30 4.76 9.68
CA CYS A 256 -12.28 4.12 8.35
C CYS A 256 -13.72 3.72 7.98
N TYR A 257 -14.16 4.13 6.79
CA TYR A 257 -15.50 3.87 6.29
C TYR A 257 -15.49 3.05 5.00
N ASN A 258 -16.56 2.30 4.79
CA ASN A 258 -16.85 1.59 3.54
C ASN A 258 -18.25 2.01 3.08
N MET A 259 -18.36 3.19 2.52
CA MET A 259 -19.65 3.82 2.17
C MET A 259 -19.56 4.52 0.83
N ASP A 260 -20.74 4.81 0.27
CA ASP A 260 -20.84 5.79 -0.81
C ASP A 260 -20.40 7.17 -0.29
N ALA A 261 -19.40 7.76 -0.98
CA ALA A 261 -18.84 9.06 -0.60
C ALA A 261 -19.89 10.18 -0.54
N ASN A 262 -20.92 10.16 -1.40
CA ASN A 262 -22.00 11.14 -1.38
C ASN A 262 -22.87 11.06 -0.11
N LYS A 263 -22.98 9.88 0.48
CA LYS A 263 -23.65 9.71 1.78
C LYS A 263 -22.74 10.15 2.92
N LEU A 264 -21.47 9.69 2.87
CA LEU A 264 -20.51 9.94 3.93
C LEU A 264 -20.28 11.44 4.17
N VAL A 265 -20.20 12.26 3.12
CA VAL A 265 -19.88 13.71 3.27
C VAL A 265 -20.89 14.47 4.13
N SER A 266 -22.11 13.96 4.28
CA SER A 266 -23.13 14.55 5.16
C SER A 266 -22.91 14.21 6.64
N ASP A 267 -22.12 13.20 6.95
CA ASP A 267 -22.00 12.62 8.29
C ASP A 267 -20.62 12.88 8.92
N ILE A 268 -19.70 13.54 8.19
CA ILE A 268 -18.32 13.79 8.66
C ILE A 268 -18.01 15.29 8.73
N GLU A 269 -17.12 15.62 9.66
CA GLU A 269 -16.49 16.94 9.75
C GLU A 269 -14.96 16.79 9.66
N ALA A 270 -14.33 17.60 8.82
CA ALA A 270 -12.89 17.63 8.64
C ALA A 270 -12.40 19.03 8.26
N ASP A 271 -11.18 19.38 8.68
CA ASP A 271 -10.55 20.64 8.29
C ASP A 271 -10.09 20.64 6.82
N LEU A 272 -9.77 19.45 6.31
CA LEU A 272 -9.37 19.21 4.92
C LEU A 272 -10.05 17.96 4.38
N ILE A 273 -10.73 18.12 3.24
CA ILE A 273 -11.27 16.98 2.49
C ILE A 273 -10.50 16.84 1.18
N TYR A 274 -9.89 15.66 0.98
CA TYR A 274 -9.27 15.28 -0.28
C TYR A 274 -10.26 14.51 -1.16
N ILE A 275 -10.49 15.03 -2.36
CA ILE A 275 -11.50 14.51 -3.29
C ILE A 275 -10.81 14.11 -4.60
N ASP A 276 -10.70 12.81 -4.85
CA ASP A 276 -10.09 12.23 -6.06
C ASP A 276 -10.98 11.10 -6.60
N PRO A 277 -12.17 11.43 -7.12
CA PRO A 277 -13.12 10.42 -7.62
C PRO A 277 -12.58 9.73 -8.88
N PRO A 278 -13.09 8.55 -9.24
CA PRO A 278 -12.79 7.92 -10.52
C PRO A 278 -13.08 8.86 -11.70
N TYR A 279 -12.10 9.08 -12.57
CA TYR A 279 -12.19 10.03 -13.69
C TYR A 279 -12.13 9.35 -15.07
N ASN A 280 -12.18 8.03 -15.11
CA ASN A 280 -12.22 7.25 -16.35
C ASN A 280 -13.46 6.35 -16.39
N SER A 281 -13.78 5.82 -17.58
CA SER A 281 -14.91 4.91 -17.78
C SER A 281 -14.71 3.53 -17.17
N ARG A 282 -13.52 3.23 -16.68
CA ARG A 282 -13.20 1.92 -16.11
C ARG A 282 -13.70 1.85 -14.67
N GLN A 283 -14.57 0.90 -14.39
CA GLN A 283 -15.03 0.67 -13.03
C GLN A 283 -13.98 -0.08 -12.22
N TYR A 284 -13.65 0.45 -11.03
CA TYR A 284 -12.65 -0.17 -10.14
C TYR A 284 -13.16 -1.51 -9.56
N CYS A 285 -14.47 -1.64 -9.36
CA CYS A 285 -15.08 -2.92 -8.95
C CYS A 285 -14.79 -4.03 -9.95
N ASP A 286 -14.80 -3.74 -11.26
CA ASP A 286 -14.41 -4.70 -12.29
C ASP A 286 -12.93 -5.02 -12.27
N ALA A 287 -12.09 -3.97 -12.17
CA ALA A 287 -10.65 -4.12 -12.23
C ALA A 287 -10.06 -4.88 -11.03
N TYR A 288 -10.73 -4.86 -9.87
CA TYR A 288 -10.26 -5.44 -8.62
C TYR A 288 -11.26 -6.41 -7.97
N HIS A 289 -12.23 -6.92 -8.75
CA HIS A 289 -13.29 -7.80 -8.27
C HIS A 289 -12.78 -9.00 -7.46
N LEU A 290 -11.67 -9.62 -7.88
CA LEU A 290 -11.11 -10.78 -7.20
C LEU A 290 -10.55 -10.43 -5.82
N LEU A 291 -9.88 -9.27 -5.70
CA LEU A 291 -9.39 -8.81 -4.40
C LEU A 291 -10.53 -8.45 -3.46
N ASP A 292 -11.61 -7.87 -4.00
CA ASP A 292 -12.80 -7.54 -3.23
C ASP A 292 -13.53 -8.80 -2.75
N ASN A 293 -13.65 -9.82 -3.61
CA ASN A 293 -14.17 -11.13 -3.27
C ASN A 293 -13.38 -11.78 -2.12
N VAL A 294 -12.05 -11.84 -2.25
CA VAL A 294 -11.20 -12.41 -1.19
C VAL A 294 -11.28 -11.59 0.10
N ALA A 295 -11.39 -10.26 0.01
CA ALA A 295 -11.52 -9.41 1.18
C ALA A 295 -12.84 -9.60 1.92
N LYS A 296 -13.96 -9.67 1.21
CA LYS A 296 -15.31 -9.92 1.75
C LYS A 296 -15.48 -11.35 2.24
N TRP A 297 -15.06 -12.29 1.42
CA TRP A 297 -15.14 -13.72 1.64
C TRP A 297 -16.57 -14.29 1.64
N ASP A 298 -17.46 -13.67 0.86
CA ASP A 298 -18.85 -14.13 0.70
C ASP A 298 -18.95 -15.36 -0.21
N LYS A 299 -17.88 -15.69 -0.93
CA LYS A 299 -17.75 -16.85 -1.83
C LYS A 299 -18.87 -16.90 -2.90
N PRO A 300 -19.10 -15.81 -3.64
CA PRO A 300 -20.14 -15.79 -4.67
C PRO A 300 -19.78 -16.67 -5.86
N ASP A 301 -20.78 -17.06 -6.63
CA ASP A 301 -20.56 -17.65 -7.95
C ASP A 301 -19.82 -16.66 -8.87
N VAL A 302 -19.00 -17.19 -9.75
CA VAL A 302 -18.18 -16.37 -10.67
C VAL A 302 -18.44 -16.78 -12.12
N PHE A 303 -18.46 -15.79 -13.01
CA PHE A 303 -18.87 -15.95 -14.39
C PHE A 303 -17.86 -15.39 -15.39
N GLY A 304 -17.95 -15.91 -16.61
CA GLY A 304 -17.13 -15.46 -17.73
C GLY A 304 -15.63 -15.79 -17.62
N ILE A 305 -14.87 -15.34 -18.60
CA ILE A 305 -13.43 -15.61 -18.69
C ILE A 305 -12.66 -14.96 -17.53
N ALA A 306 -13.04 -13.75 -17.15
CA ALA A 306 -12.39 -13.02 -16.07
C ALA A 306 -12.83 -13.46 -14.67
N LYS A 307 -13.74 -14.44 -14.55
CA LYS A 307 -14.24 -14.95 -13.27
C LYS A 307 -14.80 -13.83 -12.38
N LYS A 308 -15.62 -12.95 -12.98
CA LYS A 308 -16.31 -11.87 -12.25
C LYS A 308 -17.52 -12.39 -11.49
N MET A 309 -17.86 -11.72 -10.42
CA MET A 309 -19.10 -11.88 -9.66
C MET A 309 -20.22 -11.10 -10.37
N ASP A 310 -21.46 -11.52 -10.18
CA ASP A 310 -22.64 -10.73 -10.60
C ASP A 310 -22.87 -9.50 -9.73
#